data_451c26793e6f02d4d7157f803829ed4d
#
_entry.id   451c26793e6f02d4d7157f803829ed4d
#
_cell.length_a   1.000
_cell.length_b   1.000
_cell.length_c   1.000
_cell.angle_alpha   90.00
_cell.angle_beta   90.00
_cell.angle_gamma   90.00
#
_symmetry.space_group_name_H-M   'P 1'
#
loop_
_entity.id
_entity.type
_entity.pdbx_description
1 polymer ?
#
loop_
_entity_poly.entity_id
_entity_poly.type
_entity_poly.pdbx_seq_one_letter_code
_entity_poly.pdbx_strand_id
1 'polypeptide(L)'
;MYATATYRSASVINEAMGRVYGHMSLAVLISMIVSYFVGTTPALLQFFFTGALKWVVIFAPLAAILGMTFAQEKMTKSGVQIFLQVFAALMGLSFATIFAVYTMGSIFTAFMGAAVLFGTMSFYGYFTKKDLAGIGQFMFVGLIAIIIASLINIFIGSTVMQMVISALAIVIFLGLTAYDTQRIREMVSYDNDGKAEVFGALSLYMNFINIFLNLLHLFGNRE
;
A
#
# COMPACT_ATOMS: atom_id res chain seq x y z
N MET A 1 21.97 28.11 -10.26
CA MET A 1 23.04 27.36 -9.60
C MET A 1 22.47 25.98 -9.28
N TYR A 2 22.69 24.99 -10.16
CA TYR A 2 22.17 23.63 -9.95
C TYR A 2 23.06 22.97 -8.91
N ALA A 3 22.51 22.69 -7.73
CA ALA A 3 23.18 21.85 -6.74
C ALA A 3 23.37 20.47 -7.38
N THR A 4 24.63 20.09 -7.64
CA THR A 4 24.97 18.74 -8.09
C THR A 4 24.58 17.79 -6.95
N ALA A 5 23.53 17.01 -7.16
CA ALA A 5 23.15 15.97 -6.22
C ALA A 5 24.32 14.98 -6.11
N THR A 6 24.95 14.94 -4.95
CA THR A 6 26.08 14.05 -4.70
C THR A 6 25.53 12.68 -4.31
N TYR A 7 25.99 11.63 -5.01
CA TYR A 7 25.61 10.26 -4.70
C TYR A 7 26.03 9.90 -3.26
N ARG A 8 25.10 9.41 -2.47
CA ARG A 8 25.30 9.06 -1.05
C ARG A 8 26.11 7.77 -0.90
N SER A 9 26.84 7.62 0.19
CA SER A 9 27.52 6.38 0.51
C SER A 9 26.55 5.22 0.75
N ALA A 10 27.00 3.98 0.51
CA ALA A 10 26.17 2.80 0.69
C ALA A 10 25.59 2.67 2.11
N SER A 11 26.32 3.09 3.15
CA SER A 11 25.85 3.09 4.55
C SER A 11 24.66 4.04 4.73
N VAL A 12 24.71 5.23 4.16
CA VAL A 12 23.63 6.24 4.22
C VAL A 12 22.39 5.76 3.46
N ILE A 13 22.57 5.11 2.30
CA ILE A 13 21.47 4.52 1.55
C ILE A 13 20.79 3.39 2.34
N ASN A 14 21.56 2.51 2.97
CA ASN A 14 21.02 1.43 3.79
C ASN A 14 20.23 1.96 4.99
N GLU A 15 20.72 3.01 5.65
CA GLU A 15 20.02 3.66 6.74
C GLU A 15 18.72 4.34 6.27
N ALA A 16 18.76 5.01 5.12
CA ALA A 16 17.57 5.62 4.51
C ALA A 16 16.52 4.55 4.16
N MET A 17 16.92 3.43 3.57
CA MET A 17 16.02 2.30 3.31
C MET A 17 15.46 1.69 4.60
N GLY A 18 16.26 1.62 5.67
CA GLY A 18 15.76 1.22 6.99
C GLY A 18 14.64 2.15 7.50
N ARG A 19 14.77 3.47 7.29
CA ARG A 19 13.70 4.44 7.60
C ARG A 19 12.48 4.29 6.72
N VAL A 20 12.64 3.98 5.41
CA VAL A 20 11.52 3.65 4.50
C VAL A 20 10.69 2.50 5.06
N TYR A 21 11.32 1.37 5.38
CA TYR A 21 10.61 0.23 5.95
C TYR A 21 10.04 0.52 7.35
N GLY A 22 10.73 1.34 8.15
CA GLY A 22 10.23 1.79 9.45
C GLY A 22 8.92 2.59 9.32
N HIS A 23 8.88 3.58 8.43
CA HIS A 23 7.67 4.37 8.17
C HIS A 23 6.54 3.51 7.59
N MET A 24 6.85 2.59 6.67
CA MET A 24 5.88 1.65 6.11
C MET A 24 5.29 0.75 7.19
N SER A 25 6.13 0.13 8.03
CA SER A 25 5.70 -0.77 9.11
C SER A 25 4.82 -0.04 10.13
N LEU A 26 5.15 1.21 10.46
CA LEU A 26 4.33 2.04 11.33
C LEU A 26 2.95 2.33 10.68
N ALA A 27 2.90 2.63 9.38
CA ALA A 27 1.66 2.83 8.66
C ALA A 27 0.79 1.57 8.65
N VAL A 28 1.38 0.40 8.39
CA VAL A 28 0.68 -0.91 8.46
C VAL A 28 0.13 -1.13 9.87
N LEU A 29 0.92 -0.88 10.91
CA LEU A 29 0.49 -1.04 12.30
C LEU A 29 -0.68 -0.12 12.66
N ILE A 30 -0.62 1.16 12.25
CA ILE A 30 -1.73 2.11 12.46
C ILE A 30 -3.00 1.61 11.77
N SER A 31 -2.91 1.20 10.50
CA SER A 31 -4.06 0.67 9.78
C SER A 31 -4.65 -0.57 10.46
N MET A 32 -3.80 -1.47 10.94
CA MET A 32 -4.23 -2.67 11.66
C MET A 32 -4.95 -2.33 12.97
N ILE A 33 -4.38 -1.42 13.78
CA ILE A 33 -4.98 -1.01 15.05
C ILE A 33 -6.35 -0.34 14.83
N VAL A 34 -6.42 0.62 13.91
CA VAL A 34 -7.67 1.33 13.60
C VAL A 34 -8.72 0.36 13.07
N SER A 35 -8.35 -0.48 12.11
CA SER A 35 -9.23 -1.47 11.49
C SER A 35 -9.77 -2.48 12.51
N TYR A 36 -8.90 -3.00 13.38
CA TYR A 36 -9.27 -3.92 14.44
C TYR A 36 -10.24 -3.26 15.44
N PHE A 37 -9.86 -2.10 15.98
CA PHE A 37 -10.65 -1.42 17.02
C PHE A 37 -12.03 -1.03 16.50
N VAL A 38 -12.14 -0.48 15.29
CA VAL A 38 -13.43 -0.11 14.69
C VAL A 38 -14.20 -1.36 14.26
N GLY A 39 -13.53 -2.35 13.67
CA GLY A 39 -14.17 -3.53 13.10
C GLY A 39 -14.73 -4.49 14.15
N THR A 40 -14.13 -4.53 15.35
CA THR A 40 -14.60 -5.38 16.46
C THR A 40 -15.54 -4.66 17.42
N THR A 41 -15.81 -3.37 17.21
CA THR A 41 -16.73 -2.57 18.05
C THR A 41 -18.04 -2.29 17.29
N PRO A 42 -19.15 -2.99 17.56
CA PRO A 42 -20.39 -2.86 16.77
C PRO A 42 -20.93 -1.42 16.69
N ALA A 43 -20.82 -0.65 17.77
CA ALA A 43 -21.25 0.74 17.80
C ALA A 43 -20.45 1.62 16.82
N LEU A 44 -19.14 1.40 16.71
CA LEU A 44 -18.28 2.14 15.78
C LEU A 44 -18.52 1.70 14.33
N LEU A 45 -18.67 0.39 14.07
CA LEU A 45 -19.05 -0.09 12.75
C LEU A 45 -20.36 0.53 12.29
N GLN A 46 -21.37 0.52 13.15
CA GLN A 46 -22.67 1.12 12.84
C GLN A 46 -22.51 2.63 12.58
N PHE A 47 -21.77 3.35 13.42
CA PHE A 47 -21.56 4.78 13.26
C PHE A 47 -20.88 5.13 11.92
N PHE A 48 -19.79 4.46 11.58
CA PHE A 48 -19.01 4.80 10.38
C PHE A 48 -19.60 4.25 9.08
N PHE A 49 -20.31 3.12 9.12
CA PHE A 49 -20.75 2.41 7.91
C PHE A 49 -22.27 2.47 7.67
N THR A 50 -23.01 3.33 8.40
CA THR A 50 -24.43 3.60 8.11
C THR A 50 -24.62 5.00 7.53
N GLY A 51 -25.75 5.20 6.84
CA GLY A 51 -26.11 6.48 6.27
C GLY A 51 -25.12 7.02 5.23
N ALA A 52 -24.94 8.34 5.21
CA ALA A 52 -24.06 9.02 4.25
C ALA A 52 -22.58 8.90 4.63
N LEU A 53 -22.27 8.70 5.92
CA LEU A 53 -20.89 8.67 6.42
C LEU A 53 -20.06 7.54 5.82
N LYS A 54 -20.69 6.40 5.49
CA LYS A 54 -20.03 5.28 4.81
C LYS A 54 -19.33 5.68 3.52
N TRP A 55 -19.93 6.58 2.75
CA TRP A 55 -19.34 7.04 1.50
C TRP A 55 -18.11 7.91 1.75
N VAL A 56 -18.15 8.73 2.81
CA VAL A 56 -16.97 9.50 3.23
C VAL A 56 -15.83 8.56 3.60
N VAL A 57 -16.09 7.54 4.42
CA VAL A 57 -15.08 6.55 4.85
C VAL A 57 -14.48 5.81 3.65
N ILE A 58 -15.31 5.37 2.71
CA ILE A 58 -14.85 4.62 1.52
C ILE A 58 -14.00 5.49 0.59
N PHE A 59 -14.39 6.75 0.36
CA PHE A 59 -13.72 7.62 -0.59
C PHE A 59 -12.62 8.51 0.03
N ALA A 60 -12.55 8.62 1.37
CA ALA A 60 -11.55 9.44 2.04
C ALA A 60 -10.10 9.07 1.68
N PRO A 61 -9.68 7.79 1.62
CA PRO A 61 -8.32 7.45 1.19
C PRO A 61 -8.03 7.88 -0.25
N LEU A 62 -8.99 7.70 -1.16
CA LEU A 62 -8.84 8.14 -2.55
C LEU A 62 -8.70 9.67 -2.64
N ALA A 63 -9.55 10.40 -1.93
CA ALA A 63 -9.47 11.86 -1.88
C ALA A 63 -8.14 12.33 -1.26
N ALA A 64 -7.66 11.65 -0.21
CA ALA A 64 -6.39 11.96 0.43
C ALA A 64 -5.21 11.77 -0.53
N ILE A 65 -5.12 10.64 -1.24
CA ILE A 65 -4.01 10.40 -2.18
C ILE A 65 -4.05 11.36 -3.37
N LEU A 66 -5.22 11.70 -3.88
CA LEU A 66 -5.37 12.70 -4.93
C LEU A 66 -4.96 14.09 -4.43
N GLY A 67 -5.40 14.50 -3.24
CA GLY A 67 -4.99 15.75 -2.60
C GLY A 67 -3.49 15.83 -2.39
N MET A 68 -2.85 14.72 -2.00
CA MET A 68 -1.39 14.64 -1.85
C MET A 68 -0.66 14.91 -3.16
N THR A 69 -1.16 14.40 -4.29
CA THR A 69 -0.55 14.61 -5.60
C THR A 69 -0.37 16.11 -5.93
N PHE A 70 -1.34 16.94 -5.51
CA PHE A 70 -1.28 18.39 -5.71
C PHE A 70 -0.49 19.13 -4.63
N ALA A 71 -0.39 18.58 -3.42
CA ALA A 71 0.23 19.23 -2.27
C ALA A 71 1.71 18.88 -2.08
N GLN A 72 2.19 17.76 -2.61
CA GLN A 72 3.50 17.15 -2.32
C GLN A 72 4.70 18.09 -2.48
N GLU A 73 4.67 18.97 -3.50
CA GLU A 73 5.78 19.90 -3.76
C GLU A 73 5.95 20.94 -2.65
N LYS A 74 4.84 21.36 -2.02
CA LYS A 74 4.80 22.38 -0.97
C LYS A 74 4.98 21.79 0.44
N MET A 75 4.89 20.48 0.61
CA MET A 75 4.98 19.84 1.92
C MET A 75 6.43 19.72 2.38
N THR A 76 6.64 19.90 3.68
CA THR A 76 7.90 19.55 4.34
C THR A 76 7.99 18.04 4.57
N LYS A 77 9.18 17.49 4.88
CA LYS A 77 9.35 16.09 5.26
C LYS A 77 8.37 15.68 6.36
N SER A 78 8.28 16.50 7.43
CA SER A 78 7.33 16.23 8.53
C SER A 78 5.88 16.25 8.08
N GLY A 79 5.51 17.14 7.15
CA GLY A 79 4.17 17.18 6.56
C GLY A 79 3.84 15.88 5.81
N VAL A 80 4.77 15.35 5.02
CA VAL A 80 4.58 14.06 4.32
C VAL A 80 4.50 12.89 5.31
N GLN A 81 5.28 12.92 6.40
CA GLN A 81 5.20 11.91 7.46
C GLN A 81 3.83 11.90 8.14
N ILE A 82 3.33 13.07 8.55
CA ILE A 82 2.00 13.20 9.16
C ILE A 82 0.93 12.71 8.17
N PHE A 83 1.05 13.12 6.90
CA PHE A 83 0.13 12.66 5.85
C PHE A 83 0.11 11.13 5.77
N LEU A 84 1.25 10.44 5.75
CA LEU A 84 1.32 8.99 5.69
C LEU A 84 0.59 8.34 6.87
N GLN A 85 0.75 8.87 8.10
CA GLN A 85 0.09 8.31 9.27
C GLN A 85 -1.44 8.53 9.25
N VAL A 86 -1.87 9.74 8.84
CA VAL A 86 -3.30 10.05 8.67
C VAL A 86 -3.91 9.18 7.57
N PHE A 87 -3.20 9.03 6.44
CA PHE A 87 -3.62 8.18 5.34
C PHE A 87 -3.75 6.71 5.79
N ALA A 88 -2.78 6.20 6.55
CA ALA A 88 -2.83 4.86 7.12
C ALA A 88 -4.03 4.66 8.07
N ALA A 89 -4.37 5.67 8.86
CA ALA A 89 -5.56 5.63 9.73
C ALA A 89 -6.86 5.62 8.90
N LEU A 90 -6.95 6.43 7.85
CA LEU A 90 -8.10 6.43 6.92
C LEU A 90 -8.26 5.08 6.20
N MET A 91 -7.15 4.50 5.74
CA MET A 91 -7.14 3.15 5.16
C MET A 91 -7.60 2.10 6.18
N GLY A 92 -7.10 2.16 7.42
CA GLY A 92 -7.52 1.28 8.50
C GLY A 92 -9.02 1.40 8.79
N LEU A 93 -9.55 2.61 8.81
CA LEU A 93 -10.99 2.85 8.96
C LEU A 93 -11.79 2.22 7.81
N SER A 94 -11.34 2.41 6.56
CA SER A 94 -12.00 1.81 5.38
C SER A 94 -11.96 0.28 5.41
N PHE A 95 -10.95 -0.33 6.02
CA PHE A 95 -10.81 -1.79 6.14
C PHE A 95 -11.52 -2.39 7.36
N ALA A 96 -12.12 -1.58 8.23
CA ALA A 96 -12.75 -2.07 9.45
C ALA A 96 -13.82 -3.16 9.19
N THR A 97 -14.52 -3.09 8.06
CA THR A 97 -15.52 -4.10 7.66
C THR A 97 -14.92 -5.49 7.41
N ILE A 98 -13.60 -5.60 7.19
CA ILE A 98 -12.92 -6.89 7.02
C ILE A 98 -13.12 -7.78 8.26
N PHE A 99 -13.08 -7.18 9.46
CA PHE A 99 -13.27 -7.91 10.72
C PHE A 99 -14.73 -8.35 10.97
N ALA A 100 -15.68 -7.81 10.22
CA ALA A 100 -17.08 -8.23 10.25
C ALA A 100 -17.42 -9.26 9.17
N VAL A 101 -16.52 -9.48 8.20
CA VAL A 101 -16.78 -10.36 7.03
C VAL A 101 -15.91 -11.63 7.06
N TYR A 102 -14.69 -11.53 7.57
CA TYR A 102 -13.71 -12.61 7.53
C TYR A 102 -13.32 -13.07 8.92
N THR A 103 -13.08 -14.39 9.06
CA THR A 103 -12.57 -14.93 10.32
C THR A 103 -11.20 -14.37 10.68
N MET A 104 -10.92 -14.22 11.97
CA MET A 104 -9.61 -13.76 12.46
C MET A 104 -8.44 -14.62 11.96
N GLY A 105 -8.66 -15.95 11.85
CA GLY A 105 -7.67 -16.87 11.30
C GLY A 105 -7.33 -16.58 9.84
N SER A 106 -8.34 -16.24 9.02
CA SER A 106 -8.14 -15.85 7.62
C SER A 106 -7.39 -14.54 7.50
N ILE A 107 -7.73 -13.53 8.31
CA ILE A 107 -7.06 -12.24 8.35
C ILE A 107 -5.58 -12.44 8.70
N PHE A 108 -5.28 -13.21 9.76
CA PHE A 108 -3.91 -13.49 10.17
C PHE A 108 -3.12 -14.24 9.09
N THR A 109 -3.71 -15.28 8.49
CA THR A 109 -3.05 -16.07 7.44
C THR A 109 -2.75 -15.24 6.20
N ALA A 110 -3.71 -14.42 5.75
CA ALA A 110 -3.51 -13.50 4.62
C ALA A 110 -2.44 -12.45 4.92
N PHE A 111 -2.41 -11.91 6.15
CA PHE A 111 -1.39 -10.95 6.58
C PHE A 111 0.01 -11.55 6.58
N MET A 112 0.17 -12.75 7.15
CA MET A 112 1.46 -13.46 7.15
C MET A 112 1.90 -13.82 5.73
N GLY A 113 0.97 -14.29 4.88
CA GLY A 113 1.24 -14.55 3.47
C GLY A 113 1.71 -13.29 2.73
N ALA A 114 1.03 -12.16 2.94
CA ALA A 114 1.42 -10.89 2.37
C ALA A 114 2.82 -10.46 2.85
N ALA A 115 3.13 -10.62 4.14
CA ALA A 115 4.42 -10.27 4.71
C ALA A 115 5.56 -11.10 4.09
N VAL A 116 5.36 -12.41 3.91
CA VAL A 116 6.35 -13.29 3.27
C VAL A 116 6.56 -12.94 1.80
N LEU A 117 5.47 -12.80 1.04
CA LEU A 117 5.54 -12.50 -0.38
C LEU A 117 6.13 -11.10 -0.65
N PHE A 118 5.66 -10.10 0.08
CA PHE A 118 6.19 -8.73 0.01
C PHE A 118 7.67 -8.70 0.39
N GLY A 119 8.04 -9.31 1.52
CA GLY A 119 9.43 -9.36 2.00
C GLY A 119 10.36 -10.00 0.99
N THR A 120 9.95 -11.13 0.39
CA THR A 120 10.72 -11.83 -0.66
C THR A 120 10.94 -10.95 -1.89
N MET A 121 9.88 -10.29 -2.39
CA MET A 121 9.99 -9.45 -3.59
C MET A 121 10.73 -8.14 -3.32
N SER A 122 10.57 -7.58 -2.13
CA SER A 122 11.32 -6.42 -1.69
C SER A 122 12.82 -6.75 -1.54
N PHE A 123 13.16 -7.90 -0.95
CA PHE A 123 14.53 -8.38 -0.88
C PHE A 123 15.13 -8.57 -2.29
N TYR A 124 14.39 -9.21 -3.20
CA TYR A 124 14.83 -9.35 -4.58
C TYR A 124 15.08 -7.99 -5.25
N GLY A 125 14.13 -7.03 -5.14
CA GLY A 125 14.27 -5.68 -5.71
C GLY A 125 15.45 -4.91 -5.14
N TYR A 126 15.75 -5.13 -3.85
CA TYR A 126 16.89 -4.47 -3.18
C TYR A 126 18.26 -4.95 -3.68
N PHE A 127 18.43 -6.25 -3.91
CA PHE A 127 19.73 -6.85 -4.23
C PHE A 127 19.95 -7.13 -5.73
N THR A 128 18.89 -7.14 -6.53
CA THR A 128 19.03 -7.40 -7.96
C THR A 128 19.88 -6.34 -8.67
N LYS A 129 20.73 -6.81 -9.60
CA LYS A 129 21.50 -5.94 -10.48
C LYS A 129 20.80 -5.71 -11.84
N LYS A 130 19.70 -6.42 -12.08
CA LYS A 130 18.92 -6.23 -13.31
C LYS A 130 18.08 -4.97 -13.18
N ASP A 131 18.01 -4.18 -14.24
CA ASP A 131 17.08 -3.06 -14.32
C ASP A 131 15.64 -3.59 -14.38
N LEU A 132 14.83 -3.18 -13.39
CA LEU A 132 13.43 -3.57 -13.30
C LEU A 132 12.47 -2.55 -13.94
N ALA A 133 12.95 -1.47 -14.54
CA ALA A 133 12.11 -0.41 -15.11
C ALA A 133 11.11 -0.94 -16.15
N GLY A 134 11.55 -1.83 -17.05
CA GLY A 134 10.67 -2.46 -18.03
C GLY A 134 9.57 -3.33 -17.39
N ILE A 135 9.92 -4.07 -16.32
CA ILE A 135 8.96 -4.87 -15.56
C ILE A 135 7.98 -3.94 -14.84
N GLY A 136 8.48 -2.86 -14.22
CA GLY A 136 7.63 -1.87 -13.54
C GLY A 136 6.61 -1.23 -14.48
N GLN A 137 7.01 -0.84 -15.69
CA GLN A 137 6.11 -0.30 -16.72
C GLN A 137 5.04 -1.32 -17.11
N PHE A 138 5.41 -2.57 -17.36
CA PHE A 138 4.47 -3.64 -17.71
C PHE A 138 3.47 -3.90 -16.57
N MET A 139 3.94 -3.97 -15.32
CA MET A 139 3.08 -4.12 -14.15
C MET A 139 2.14 -2.93 -13.96
N PHE A 140 2.59 -1.71 -14.24
CA PHE A 140 1.75 -0.52 -14.17
C PHE A 140 0.61 -0.55 -15.20
N VAL A 141 0.88 -0.98 -16.43
CA VAL A 141 -0.18 -1.19 -17.45
C VAL A 141 -1.14 -2.30 -16.99
N GLY A 142 -0.60 -3.39 -16.43
CA GLY A 142 -1.41 -4.45 -15.82
C GLY A 142 -2.31 -3.95 -14.68
N LEU A 143 -1.79 -3.05 -13.84
CA LEU A 143 -2.59 -2.42 -12.77
C LEU A 143 -3.78 -1.64 -13.33
N ILE A 144 -3.59 -0.86 -14.39
CA ILE A 144 -4.70 -0.14 -15.06
C ILE A 144 -5.73 -1.16 -15.58
N ALA A 145 -5.26 -2.24 -16.22
CA ALA A 145 -6.15 -3.26 -16.75
C ALA A 145 -7.00 -3.94 -15.67
N ILE A 146 -6.42 -4.29 -14.49
CA ILE A 146 -7.20 -4.89 -13.40
C ILE A 146 -8.15 -3.89 -12.74
N ILE A 147 -7.81 -2.60 -12.68
CA ILE A 147 -8.73 -1.56 -12.20
C ILE A 147 -9.96 -1.50 -13.11
N ILE A 148 -9.77 -1.45 -14.42
CA ILE A 148 -10.88 -1.45 -15.39
C ILE A 148 -11.70 -2.73 -15.26
N ALA A 149 -11.04 -3.91 -15.19
CA ALA A 149 -11.72 -5.18 -15.00
C ALA A 149 -12.53 -5.22 -13.69
N SER A 150 -11.99 -4.66 -12.60
CA SER A 150 -12.69 -4.55 -11.32
C SER A 150 -13.93 -3.68 -11.41
N LEU A 151 -13.85 -2.53 -12.09
CA LEU A 151 -14.99 -1.65 -12.32
C LEU A 151 -16.08 -2.34 -13.14
N ILE A 152 -15.70 -3.08 -14.18
CA ILE A 152 -16.66 -3.87 -14.98
C ILE A 152 -17.29 -4.97 -14.10
N ASN A 153 -16.49 -5.63 -13.26
CA ASN A 153 -16.99 -6.71 -12.41
C ASN A 153 -17.98 -6.24 -11.33
N ILE A 154 -17.94 -4.97 -10.92
CA ILE A 154 -18.95 -4.40 -10.01
C ILE A 154 -20.37 -4.50 -10.62
N PHE A 155 -20.50 -4.34 -11.95
CA PHE A 155 -21.78 -4.45 -12.64
C PHE A 155 -22.15 -5.88 -12.99
N ILE A 156 -21.17 -6.75 -13.27
CA ILE A 156 -21.39 -8.17 -13.62
C ILE A 156 -21.65 -9.02 -12.37
N GLY A 157 -20.97 -8.73 -11.27
CA GLY A 157 -21.08 -9.49 -10.01
C GLY A 157 -20.49 -10.91 -10.08
N SER A 158 -19.56 -11.19 -11.01
CA SER A 158 -19.00 -12.52 -11.20
C SER A 158 -17.94 -12.85 -10.14
N THR A 159 -18.18 -13.88 -9.34
CA THR A 159 -17.22 -14.41 -8.35
C THR A 159 -15.96 -14.95 -9.02
N VAL A 160 -16.11 -15.66 -10.15
CA VAL A 160 -14.97 -16.21 -10.89
C VAL A 160 -14.08 -15.10 -11.41
N MET A 161 -14.68 -14.05 -11.99
CA MET A 161 -13.94 -12.88 -12.45
C MET A 161 -13.22 -12.19 -11.29
N GLN A 162 -13.86 -12.06 -10.12
CA GLN A 162 -13.24 -11.50 -8.92
C GLN A 162 -12.01 -12.31 -8.49
N MET A 163 -12.09 -13.65 -8.51
CA MET A 163 -10.95 -14.51 -8.17
C MET A 163 -9.78 -14.33 -9.16
N VAL A 164 -10.06 -14.26 -10.46
CA VAL A 164 -9.04 -14.03 -11.49
C VAL A 164 -8.39 -12.66 -11.32
N ILE A 165 -9.18 -11.61 -11.09
CA ILE A 165 -8.68 -10.25 -10.81
C ILE A 165 -7.76 -10.28 -9.59
N SER A 166 -8.17 -10.91 -8.49
CA SER A 166 -7.37 -10.97 -7.27
C SER A 166 -6.06 -11.74 -7.47
N ALA A 167 -6.07 -12.85 -8.21
CA ALA A 167 -4.85 -13.59 -8.52
C ALA A 167 -3.87 -12.76 -9.37
N LEU A 168 -4.36 -12.10 -10.41
CA LEU A 168 -3.55 -11.22 -11.25
C LEU A 168 -3.03 -10.01 -10.47
N ALA A 169 -3.85 -9.42 -9.60
CA ALA A 169 -3.46 -8.31 -8.74
C ALA A 169 -2.28 -8.67 -7.83
N ILE A 170 -2.28 -9.86 -7.22
CA ILE A 170 -1.15 -10.33 -6.41
C ILE A 170 0.13 -10.35 -7.25
N VAL A 171 0.11 -10.94 -8.44
CA VAL A 171 1.28 -11.00 -9.33
C VAL A 171 1.78 -9.60 -9.69
N ILE A 172 0.86 -8.69 -10.03
CA ILE A 172 1.18 -7.31 -10.39
C ILE A 172 1.80 -6.57 -9.21
N PHE A 173 1.20 -6.63 -8.01
CA PHE A 173 1.74 -5.94 -6.84
C PHE A 173 3.05 -6.54 -6.33
N LEU A 174 3.31 -7.83 -6.55
CA LEU A 174 4.61 -8.44 -6.30
C LEU A 174 5.68 -7.88 -7.25
N GLY A 175 5.37 -7.77 -8.55
CA GLY A 175 6.27 -7.15 -9.52
C GLY A 175 6.53 -5.67 -9.22
N LEU A 176 5.47 -4.92 -8.86
CA LEU A 176 5.59 -3.53 -8.42
C LEU A 176 6.42 -3.40 -7.13
N THR A 177 6.29 -4.32 -6.18
CA THR A 177 7.10 -4.31 -4.95
C THR A 177 8.58 -4.39 -5.24
N ALA A 178 9.01 -5.30 -6.13
CA ALA A 178 10.40 -5.40 -6.52
C ALA A 178 10.90 -4.14 -7.24
N TYR A 179 10.14 -3.67 -8.21
CA TYR A 179 10.45 -2.44 -8.95
C TYR A 179 10.52 -1.21 -8.04
N ASP A 180 9.49 -1.00 -7.20
CA ASP A 180 9.45 0.14 -6.29
C ASP A 180 10.61 0.11 -5.29
N THR A 181 10.95 -1.06 -4.76
CA THR A 181 12.11 -1.19 -3.84
C THR A 181 13.40 -0.75 -4.52
N GLN A 182 13.65 -1.18 -5.77
CA GLN A 182 14.82 -0.76 -6.53
C GLN A 182 14.79 0.75 -6.80
N ARG A 183 13.66 1.28 -7.28
CA ARG A 183 13.45 2.70 -7.56
C ARG A 183 13.62 3.58 -6.31
N ILE A 184 13.05 3.15 -5.16
CA ILE A 184 13.17 3.90 -3.91
C ILE A 184 14.63 3.95 -3.46
N ARG A 185 15.37 2.84 -3.55
CA ARG A 185 16.79 2.79 -3.25
C ARG A 185 17.59 3.80 -4.11
N GLU A 186 17.23 3.93 -5.37
CA GLU A 186 17.82 4.93 -6.26
C GLU A 186 17.41 6.36 -5.83
N MET A 187 16.13 6.62 -5.60
CA MET A 187 15.66 7.94 -5.18
C MET A 187 16.33 8.42 -3.88
N VAL A 188 16.43 7.57 -2.86
CA VAL A 188 17.08 7.95 -1.59
C VAL A 188 18.59 8.17 -1.74
N SER A 189 19.22 7.65 -2.80
CA SER A 189 20.64 7.88 -3.06
C SER A 189 20.97 9.31 -3.51
N TYR A 190 19.98 10.05 -4.01
CA TYR A 190 20.10 11.44 -4.45
C TYR A 190 19.24 12.42 -3.64
N ASP A 191 18.45 11.91 -2.70
CA ASP A 191 17.51 12.71 -1.93
C ASP A 191 18.22 13.60 -0.90
N ASN A 192 17.97 14.91 -0.96
CA ASN A 192 18.58 15.88 -0.05
C ASN A 192 17.64 16.35 1.08
N ASP A 193 16.32 16.20 0.92
CA ASP A 193 15.33 16.70 1.87
C ASP A 193 14.64 15.56 2.69
N GLY A 194 14.96 14.31 2.40
CA GLY A 194 14.45 13.13 3.10
C GLY A 194 12.99 12.79 2.79
N LYS A 195 12.38 13.44 1.79
CA LYS A 195 10.99 13.14 1.38
C LYS A 195 10.89 11.81 0.64
N ALA A 196 11.92 11.43 -0.14
CA ALA A 196 11.94 10.17 -0.87
C ALA A 196 11.74 8.95 0.07
N GLU A 197 12.24 9.04 1.31
CA GLU A 197 12.04 8.00 2.33
C GLU A 197 10.54 7.81 2.64
N VAL A 198 9.79 8.89 2.78
CA VAL A 198 8.36 8.84 3.17
C VAL A 198 7.48 8.49 1.98
N PHE A 199 7.75 9.03 0.79
CA PHE A 199 7.04 8.63 -0.43
C PHE A 199 7.30 7.18 -0.80
N GLY A 200 8.55 6.72 -0.62
CA GLY A 200 8.90 5.32 -0.79
C GLY A 200 8.13 4.43 0.19
N ALA A 201 8.02 4.82 1.45
CA ALA A 201 7.23 4.11 2.44
C ALA A 201 5.74 4.04 2.06
N LEU A 202 5.17 5.13 1.53
CA LEU A 202 3.78 5.16 1.04
C LEU A 202 3.58 4.18 -0.13
N SER A 203 4.49 4.17 -1.11
CA SER A 203 4.42 3.23 -2.25
C SER A 203 4.47 1.78 -1.79
N LEU A 204 5.43 1.42 -0.93
CA LEU A 204 5.56 0.06 -0.40
C LEU A 204 4.37 -0.33 0.50
N TYR A 205 3.84 0.61 1.29
CA TYR A 205 2.63 0.40 2.08
C TYR A 205 1.44 0.04 1.18
N MET A 206 1.23 0.78 0.08
CA MET A 206 0.14 0.50 -0.86
C MET A 206 0.30 -0.88 -1.52
N ASN A 207 1.52 -1.26 -1.93
CA ASN A 207 1.79 -2.58 -2.49
C ASN A 207 1.47 -3.69 -1.47
N PHE A 208 1.92 -3.55 -0.22
CA PHE A 208 1.66 -4.51 0.85
C PHE A 208 0.16 -4.68 1.11
N ILE A 209 -0.56 -3.58 1.28
CA ILE A 209 -2.01 -3.61 1.55
C ILE A 209 -2.76 -4.28 0.39
N ASN A 210 -2.40 -3.99 -0.86
CA ASN A 210 -3.05 -4.62 -2.01
C ASN A 210 -2.76 -6.12 -2.09
N ILE A 211 -1.53 -6.57 -1.80
CA ILE A 211 -1.20 -8.01 -1.69
C ILE A 211 -2.06 -8.66 -0.60
N PHE A 212 -2.11 -8.05 0.59
CA PHE A 212 -2.91 -8.54 1.72
C PHE A 212 -4.39 -8.67 1.36
N LEU A 213 -5.01 -7.62 0.81
CA LEU A 213 -6.43 -7.64 0.48
C LEU A 213 -6.77 -8.69 -0.57
N ASN A 214 -5.93 -8.84 -1.60
CA ASN A 214 -6.18 -9.83 -2.64
C ASN A 214 -5.95 -11.27 -2.16
N LEU A 215 -4.99 -11.51 -1.24
CA LEU A 215 -4.86 -12.80 -0.57
C LEU A 215 -6.09 -13.11 0.30
N LEU A 216 -6.58 -12.12 1.03
CA LEU A 216 -7.78 -12.27 1.84
C LEU A 216 -9.03 -12.55 0.99
N HIS A 217 -9.16 -11.88 -0.17
CA HIS A 217 -10.26 -12.15 -1.11
C HIS A 217 -10.20 -13.56 -1.71
N LEU A 218 -8.98 -14.10 -1.98
CA LEU A 218 -8.81 -15.42 -2.59
C LEU A 218 -8.99 -16.58 -1.59
N PHE A 219 -8.43 -16.40 -0.40
CA PHE A 219 -8.26 -17.50 0.55
C PHE A 219 -9.00 -17.29 1.87
N GLY A 220 -9.63 -16.14 2.06
CA GLY A 220 -10.33 -15.83 3.31
C GLY A 220 -11.67 -16.53 3.43
N ASN A 221 -11.87 -17.22 4.55
CA ASN A 221 -13.16 -17.77 4.94
C ASN A 221 -14.02 -16.62 5.50
N ARG A 222 -15.24 -16.53 5.00
CA ARG A 222 -16.23 -15.55 5.47
C ARG A 222 -17.07 -16.18 6.59
N GLU A 223 -17.39 -15.36 7.59
CA GLU A 223 -18.36 -15.72 8.65
C GLU A 223 -19.79 -15.57 8.16
#